data_06f7cbb3535a56abd02ae5732d6b218c
#
_entry.id   06f7cbb3535a56abd02ae5732d6b218c
#
_cell.length_a   1.000
_cell.length_b   1.000
_cell.length_c   1.000
_cell.angle_alpha   90.00
_cell.angle_beta   90.00
_cell.angle_gamma   90.00
#
_symmetry.space_group_name_H-M   'P 1'
#
loop_
_entity.id
_entity.type
_entity.pdbx_description
1 polymer ?
#
loop_
_entity_poly.entity_id
_entity_poly.type
_entity_poly.pdbx_seq_one_letter_code
_entity_poly.pdbx_strand_id
1 'polypeptide(L)'
;MTTLIFVLYRYCFYICGMNTKGKHIILGSASPRRKELLAGLDLEFTVDTGNNFDESYDPNIPNEEIPAVLSKGKSYGFHRELKADEILITSDTLVLCGNRVMGKPHSREEAIDMLKCLSGRDHKVITGITIRDNEKCRTSKDTAIVHFKSLTDNEIEYYVDNYKPFDKAGAYGIQEWIGYMGIDRIDGSYFTIMGLPVHLVYSELQYFLD
;
A
#
# COMPACT_ATOMS: atom_id res chain seq x y z
N MET A 1 15.41 -19.30 40.51
CA MET A 1 16.01 -18.52 39.41
C MET A 1 15.24 -18.60 38.09
N THR A 2 14.47 -19.65 37.82
CA THR A 2 13.77 -19.89 36.55
C THR A 2 12.51 -19.03 36.36
N THR A 3 11.83 -18.62 37.44
CA THR A 3 10.58 -17.85 37.39
C THR A 3 10.77 -16.37 37.01
N LEU A 4 11.93 -15.80 37.36
CA LEU A 4 12.27 -14.41 37.09
C LEU A 4 12.58 -14.18 35.61
N ILE A 5 13.15 -15.18 34.92
CA ILE A 5 13.49 -15.13 33.49
C ILE A 5 12.22 -15.17 32.64
N PHE A 6 11.19 -15.93 33.04
CA PHE A 6 9.91 -15.98 32.32
C PHE A 6 9.11 -14.68 32.44
N VAL A 7 9.20 -13.98 33.56
CA VAL A 7 8.54 -12.67 33.77
C VAL A 7 9.25 -11.60 32.94
N LEU A 8 10.58 -11.61 32.89
CA LEU A 8 11.36 -10.68 32.04
C LEU A 8 11.14 -10.93 30.55
N TYR A 9 10.98 -12.19 30.10
CA TYR A 9 10.65 -12.52 28.71
C TYR A 9 9.26 -12.01 28.33
N ARG A 10 8.28 -12.12 29.24
CA ARG A 10 6.92 -11.62 29.01
C ARG A 10 6.86 -10.08 29.02
N TYR A 11 7.68 -9.39 29.81
CA TYR A 11 7.80 -7.93 29.80
C TYR A 11 8.60 -7.42 28.59
N CYS A 12 9.57 -8.18 28.08
CA CYS A 12 10.35 -7.80 26.90
C CYS A 12 9.50 -7.88 25.60
N PHE A 13 8.54 -8.81 25.50
CA PHE A 13 7.58 -8.86 24.40
C PHE A 13 6.58 -7.70 24.42
N TYR A 14 6.32 -7.09 25.58
CA TYR A 14 5.45 -5.90 25.71
C TYR A 14 6.13 -4.58 25.33
N ILE A 15 7.46 -4.58 25.13
CA ILE A 15 8.22 -3.33 24.87
C ILE A 15 8.46 -3.10 23.36
N CYS A 16 8.26 -4.10 22.50
CA CYS A 16 8.55 -4.02 21.05
C CYS A 16 7.35 -3.79 20.14
N GLY A 17 6.11 -4.00 20.59
CA GLY A 17 4.91 -3.74 19.79
C GLY A 17 4.39 -2.31 20.04
N MET A 18 3.77 -1.72 19.02
CA MET A 18 3.08 -0.43 19.17
C MET A 18 1.90 -0.61 20.12
N ASN A 19 1.92 0.12 21.25
CA ASN A 19 0.79 0.13 22.19
C ASN A 19 -0.34 0.99 21.63
N THR A 20 -1.43 0.36 21.19
CA THR A 20 -2.58 1.06 20.64
C THR A 20 -3.42 1.81 21.66
N LYS A 21 -3.06 1.77 22.96
CA LYS A 21 -3.78 2.42 24.09
C LYS A 21 -5.29 2.08 24.11
N GLY A 22 -5.63 0.86 23.69
CA GLY A 22 -7.02 0.37 23.62
C GLY A 22 -7.77 0.82 22.35
N LYS A 23 -7.12 1.49 21.42
CA LYS A 23 -7.72 1.80 20.12
C LYS A 23 -7.78 0.54 19.24
N HIS A 24 -8.89 0.42 18.52
CA HIS A 24 -9.15 -0.64 17.56
C HIS A 24 -8.77 -0.17 16.14
N ILE A 25 -7.78 -0.83 15.56
CA ILE A 25 -7.30 -0.49 14.21
C ILE A 25 -8.15 -1.22 13.16
N ILE A 26 -8.60 -0.49 12.15
CA ILE A 26 -9.36 -1.02 11.01
C ILE A 26 -8.59 -0.77 9.72
N LEU A 27 -8.33 -1.83 8.95
CA LEU A 27 -7.81 -1.71 7.59
C LEU A 27 -8.97 -1.67 6.60
N GLY A 28 -9.22 -0.52 5.99
CA GLY A 28 -10.22 -0.30 4.95
C GLY A 28 -9.71 -0.71 3.56
N SER A 29 -9.25 -1.97 3.42
CA SER A 29 -8.72 -2.46 2.15
C SER A 29 -8.87 -3.97 1.99
N ALA A 30 -9.34 -4.42 0.81
CA ALA A 30 -9.41 -5.84 0.44
C ALA A 30 -8.06 -6.41 -0.02
N SER A 31 -7.01 -5.59 -0.18
CA SER A 31 -5.71 -6.04 -0.69
C SER A 31 -5.02 -6.99 0.27
N PRO A 32 -4.73 -8.25 -0.14
CA PRO A 32 -3.99 -9.20 0.70
C PRO A 32 -2.58 -8.68 1.07
N ARG A 33 -1.93 -7.97 0.15
CA ARG A 33 -0.61 -7.37 0.36
C ARG A 33 -0.63 -6.33 1.49
N ARG A 34 -1.62 -5.43 1.49
CA ARG A 34 -1.76 -4.42 2.56
C ARG A 34 -2.03 -5.04 3.92
N LYS A 35 -2.83 -6.13 3.94
CA LYS A 35 -3.09 -6.90 5.16
C LYS A 35 -1.80 -7.51 5.70
N GLU A 36 -1.00 -8.15 4.84
CA GLU A 36 0.30 -8.74 5.19
C GLU A 36 1.25 -7.67 5.72
N LEU A 37 1.37 -6.53 5.03
CA LEU A 37 2.25 -5.43 5.42
C LEU A 37 1.86 -4.82 6.76
N LEU A 38 0.56 -4.60 6.99
CA LEU A 38 0.10 -4.06 8.27
C LEU A 38 0.33 -5.03 9.43
N ALA A 39 0.15 -6.34 9.19
CA ALA A 39 0.46 -7.39 10.17
C ALA A 39 1.95 -7.41 10.54
N GLY A 40 2.84 -7.04 9.60
CA GLY A 40 4.28 -6.92 9.85
C GLY A 40 4.68 -5.82 10.84
N LEU A 41 3.75 -4.96 11.26
CA LEU A 41 3.95 -3.99 12.34
C LEU A 41 3.61 -4.55 13.73
N ASP A 42 3.30 -5.84 13.83
CA ASP A 42 2.84 -6.51 15.08
C ASP A 42 1.63 -5.81 15.71
N LEU A 43 0.73 -5.27 14.86
CA LEU A 43 -0.52 -4.63 15.26
C LEU A 43 -1.69 -5.61 15.16
N GLU A 44 -2.55 -5.60 16.18
CA GLU A 44 -3.88 -6.21 16.07
C GLU A 44 -4.81 -5.26 15.31
N PHE A 45 -5.46 -5.77 14.27
CA PHE A 45 -6.40 -5.01 13.46
C PHE A 45 -7.49 -5.89 12.86
N THR A 46 -8.59 -5.27 12.46
CA THR A 46 -9.64 -5.91 11.66
C THR A 46 -9.62 -5.39 10.23
N VAL A 47 -10.16 -6.18 9.30
CA VAL A 47 -10.37 -5.76 7.91
C VAL A 47 -11.84 -5.49 7.71
N ASP A 48 -12.16 -4.27 7.29
CA ASP A 48 -13.53 -3.88 6.91
C ASP A 48 -13.45 -3.09 5.59
N THR A 49 -13.99 -3.69 4.53
CA THR A 49 -13.89 -3.19 3.16
C THR A 49 -15.13 -2.44 2.68
N GLY A 50 -16.13 -2.26 3.55
CA GLY A 50 -17.35 -1.54 3.22
C GLY A 50 -17.05 -0.08 2.87
N ASN A 51 -17.33 0.32 1.63
CA ASN A 51 -17.03 1.65 1.13
C ASN A 51 -18.05 2.11 0.09
N ASN A 52 -18.48 3.37 0.18
CA ASN A 52 -19.42 4.01 -0.72
C ASN A 52 -18.75 5.07 -1.63
N PHE A 53 -17.42 5.17 -1.61
CA PHE A 53 -16.67 6.14 -2.40
C PHE A 53 -16.59 5.68 -3.85
N ASP A 54 -17.06 6.52 -4.76
CA ASP A 54 -16.78 6.39 -6.19
C ASP A 54 -15.34 6.87 -6.43
N GLU A 55 -14.47 5.99 -6.91
CA GLU A 55 -13.03 6.24 -7.12
C GLU A 55 -12.82 7.27 -8.25
N SER A 56 -13.32 8.49 -8.05
CA SER A 56 -13.17 9.62 -8.96
C SER A 56 -12.30 10.72 -8.34
N TYR A 57 -11.63 11.49 -9.18
CA TYR A 57 -10.81 12.64 -8.78
C TYR A 57 -10.87 13.74 -9.86
N ASP A 58 -10.57 14.97 -9.47
CA ASP A 58 -10.46 16.08 -10.42
C ASP A 58 -9.31 15.83 -11.41
N PRO A 59 -9.57 15.81 -12.74
CA PRO A 59 -8.54 15.56 -13.75
C PRO A 59 -7.43 16.64 -13.79
N ASN A 60 -7.61 17.77 -13.12
CA ASN A 60 -6.64 18.86 -13.07
C ASN A 60 -5.63 18.72 -11.91
N ILE A 61 -5.79 17.77 -11.00
CA ILE A 61 -4.80 17.57 -9.93
C ILE A 61 -3.50 16.99 -10.48
N PRO A 62 -2.35 17.32 -9.90
CA PRO A 62 -1.10 16.66 -10.26
C PRO A 62 -1.20 15.15 -10.09
N ASN A 63 -0.68 14.38 -11.05
CA ASN A 63 -0.77 12.91 -11.03
C ASN A 63 -0.20 12.30 -9.73
N GLU A 64 0.83 12.90 -9.16
CA GLU A 64 1.44 12.45 -7.90
C GLU A 64 0.53 12.65 -6.67
N GLU A 65 -0.54 13.47 -6.76
CA GLU A 65 -1.49 13.68 -5.67
C GLU A 65 -2.67 12.70 -5.71
N ILE A 66 -2.90 12.03 -6.84
CA ILE A 66 -4.03 11.11 -7.03
C ILE A 66 -4.14 10.06 -5.91
N PRO A 67 -3.06 9.33 -5.52
CA PRO A 67 -3.17 8.32 -4.48
C PRO A 67 -3.56 8.89 -3.10
N ALA A 68 -3.10 10.09 -2.77
CA ALA A 68 -3.47 10.77 -1.53
C ALA A 68 -4.95 11.17 -1.54
N VAL A 69 -5.43 11.71 -2.65
CA VAL A 69 -6.84 12.08 -2.82
C VAL A 69 -7.74 10.85 -2.76
N LEU A 70 -7.38 9.76 -3.47
CA LEU A 70 -8.16 8.52 -3.47
C LEU A 70 -8.15 7.83 -2.10
N SER A 71 -7.01 7.79 -1.41
CA SER A 71 -6.95 7.23 -0.05
C SER A 71 -7.84 8.00 0.92
N LYS A 72 -7.86 9.34 0.81
CA LYS A 72 -8.72 10.21 1.60
C LYS A 72 -10.20 9.98 1.26
N GLY A 73 -10.55 9.92 -0.03
CA GLY A 73 -11.90 9.60 -0.48
C GLY A 73 -12.40 8.27 0.08
N LYS A 74 -11.57 7.21 0.01
CA LYS A 74 -11.86 5.90 0.61
C LYS A 74 -12.07 5.98 2.11
N SER A 75 -11.32 6.82 2.82
CA SER A 75 -11.49 7.01 4.27
C SER A 75 -12.83 7.65 4.62
N TYR A 76 -13.24 8.70 3.91
CA TYR A 76 -14.52 9.36 4.15
C TYR A 76 -15.72 8.60 3.58
N GLY A 77 -15.52 7.80 2.55
CA GLY A 77 -16.56 6.92 1.99
C GLY A 77 -16.76 5.61 2.76
N PHE A 78 -16.06 5.41 3.89
CA PHE A 78 -16.27 4.25 4.73
C PHE A 78 -17.75 4.13 5.11
N HIS A 79 -18.31 2.94 5.02
CA HIS A 79 -19.77 2.70 5.00
C HIS A 79 -20.52 3.06 6.30
N ARG A 80 -19.80 3.40 7.37
CA ARG A 80 -20.34 3.81 8.65
C ARG A 80 -19.46 4.83 9.38
N GLU A 81 -19.99 5.46 10.39
CA GLU A 81 -19.22 6.28 11.31
C GLU A 81 -18.25 5.44 12.15
N LEU A 82 -17.10 6.02 12.48
CA LEU A 82 -16.12 5.41 13.38
C LEU A 82 -16.54 5.63 14.83
N LYS A 83 -16.37 4.61 15.65
CA LYS A 83 -16.53 4.72 17.10
C LYS A 83 -15.36 5.51 17.71
N ALA A 84 -15.51 5.98 18.94
CA ALA A 84 -14.49 6.80 19.61
C ALA A 84 -13.14 6.09 19.83
N ASP A 85 -13.17 4.75 19.86
CA ASP A 85 -12.00 3.89 20.02
C ASP A 85 -11.46 3.32 18.69
N GLU A 86 -12.05 3.67 17.54
CA GLU A 86 -11.63 3.14 16.25
C GLU A 86 -10.71 4.09 15.48
N ILE A 87 -9.71 3.51 14.80
CA ILE A 87 -8.82 4.20 13.86
C ILE A 87 -8.88 3.45 12.53
N LEU A 88 -9.26 4.14 11.46
CA LEU A 88 -9.35 3.61 10.11
C LEU A 88 -8.10 3.96 9.30
N ILE A 89 -7.51 2.96 8.65
CA ILE A 89 -6.40 3.10 7.71
C ILE A 89 -6.91 2.74 6.31
N THR A 90 -6.78 3.68 5.38
CA THR A 90 -7.06 3.47 3.95
C THR A 90 -5.83 3.80 3.12
N SER A 91 -5.72 3.21 1.94
CA SER A 91 -4.58 3.43 1.05
C SER A 91 -4.98 3.31 -0.41
N ASP A 92 -4.24 4.03 -1.26
CA ASP A 92 -4.31 3.89 -2.71
C ASP A 92 -2.92 3.92 -3.32
N THR A 93 -2.73 3.25 -4.47
CA THR A 93 -1.41 3.11 -5.11
C THR A 93 -1.54 3.33 -6.61
N LEU A 94 -0.64 4.14 -7.15
CA LEU A 94 -0.55 4.50 -8.55
C LEU A 94 0.86 4.23 -9.08
N VAL A 95 0.94 3.76 -10.33
CA VAL A 95 2.19 3.71 -11.10
C VAL A 95 2.20 4.84 -12.13
N LEU A 96 3.28 5.59 -12.19
CA LEU A 96 3.47 6.72 -13.09
C LEU A 96 4.75 6.54 -13.93
N CYS A 97 4.59 6.32 -15.24
CA CYS A 97 5.70 6.22 -16.19
C CYS A 97 5.74 7.48 -17.08
N GLY A 98 6.71 8.36 -16.82
CA GLY A 98 6.66 9.72 -17.36
C GLY A 98 5.39 10.43 -16.88
N ASN A 99 4.53 10.84 -17.83
CA ASN A 99 3.23 11.44 -17.54
C ASN A 99 2.07 10.44 -17.65
N ARG A 100 2.34 9.17 -17.98
CA ARG A 100 1.29 8.16 -18.12
C ARG A 100 0.94 7.55 -16.77
N VAL A 101 -0.28 7.79 -16.34
CA VAL A 101 -0.88 7.13 -15.17
C VAL A 101 -1.25 5.70 -15.56
N MET A 102 -0.81 4.72 -14.78
CA MET A 102 -1.10 3.31 -14.99
C MET A 102 -1.88 2.76 -13.79
N GLY A 103 -3.17 2.55 -13.99
CA GLY A 103 -4.04 1.85 -13.06
C GLY A 103 -3.89 0.32 -13.18
N LYS A 104 -4.93 -0.40 -12.79
CA LYS A 104 -5.04 -1.85 -13.02
C LYS A 104 -5.40 -2.12 -14.47
N PRO A 105 -4.75 -3.08 -15.15
CA PRO A 105 -5.12 -3.44 -16.52
C PRO A 105 -6.46 -4.17 -16.56
N HIS A 106 -7.25 -3.89 -17.59
CA HIS A 106 -8.57 -4.50 -17.82
C HIS A 106 -8.50 -5.69 -18.79
N SER A 107 -7.38 -5.88 -19.46
CA SER A 107 -7.16 -7.00 -20.38
C SER A 107 -5.72 -7.48 -20.37
N ARG A 108 -5.48 -8.65 -21.00
CA ARG A 108 -4.13 -9.19 -21.22
C ARG A 108 -3.28 -8.24 -22.06
N GLU A 109 -3.84 -7.69 -23.10
CA GLU A 109 -3.18 -6.77 -24.04
C GLU A 109 -2.77 -5.48 -23.33
N GLU A 110 -3.64 -4.93 -22.48
CA GLU A 110 -3.34 -3.75 -21.69
C GLU A 110 -2.21 -4.03 -20.68
N ALA A 111 -2.23 -5.20 -20.02
CA ALA A 111 -1.15 -5.59 -19.12
C ALA A 111 0.21 -5.69 -19.83
N ILE A 112 0.24 -6.29 -21.02
CA ILE A 112 1.43 -6.38 -21.87
C ILE A 112 1.91 -4.99 -22.29
N ASP A 113 1.00 -4.10 -22.72
CA ASP A 113 1.33 -2.73 -23.12
C ASP A 113 1.92 -1.92 -21.95
N MET A 114 1.35 -2.07 -20.74
CA MET A 114 1.88 -1.45 -19.53
C MET A 114 3.32 -1.92 -19.27
N LEU A 115 3.59 -3.22 -19.26
CA LEU A 115 4.91 -3.79 -19.02
C LEU A 115 5.94 -3.40 -20.10
N LYS A 116 5.52 -3.35 -21.37
CA LYS A 116 6.36 -2.83 -22.46
C LYS A 116 6.72 -1.36 -22.24
N CYS A 117 5.78 -0.56 -21.74
CA CYS A 117 6.04 0.84 -21.41
C CYS A 117 7.02 0.99 -20.24
N LEU A 118 7.00 0.09 -19.26
CA LEU A 118 7.90 0.10 -18.09
C LEU A 118 9.29 -0.46 -18.39
N SER A 119 9.41 -1.34 -19.39
CA SER A 119 10.66 -2.02 -19.77
C SER A 119 11.79 -1.06 -20.08
N GLY A 120 12.95 -1.28 -19.47
CA GLY A 120 14.20 -0.55 -19.73
C GLY A 120 14.20 0.90 -19.22
N ARG A 121 13.34 1.26 -18.23
CA ARG A 121 13.26 2.64 -17.73
C ARG A 121 12.83 2.76 -16.29
N ASP A 122 13.02 3.96 -15.75
CA ASP A 122 12.51 4.34 -14.44
C ASP A 122 11.01 4.67 -14.51
N HIS A 123 10.31 4.33 -13.44
CA HIS A 123 8.94 4.78 -13.19
C HIS A 123 8.73 5.03 -11.69
N LYS A 124 7.73 5.83 -11.36
CA LYS A 124 7.35 6.12 -9.97
C LYS A 124 6.22 5.20 -9.54
N VAL A 125 6.31 4.68 -8.32
CA VAL A 125 5.18 4.09 -7.61
C VAL A 125 4.88 4.98 -6.42
N ILE A 126 3.65 5.49 -6.37
CA ILE A 126 3.22 6.44 -5.37
C ILE A 126 2.08 5.80 -4.58
N THR A 127 2.24 5.74 -3.27
CA THR A 127 1.19 5.22 -2.39
C THR A 127 0.77 6.29 -1.40
N GLY A 128 -0.51 6.65 -1.45
CA GLY A 128 -1.18 7.49 -0.48
C GLY A 128 -1.78 6.65 0.64
N ILE A 129 -1.71 7.16 1.87
CA ILE A 129 -2.39 6.63 3.04
C ILE A 129 -3.22 7.70 3.70
N THR A 130 -4.35 7.31 4.27
CA THR A 130 -5.13 8.16 5.15
C THR A 130 -5.43 7.40 6.42
N ILE A 131 -5.12 8.02 7.55
CA ILE A 131 -5.43 7.53 8.89
C ILE A 131 -6.42 8.50 9.51
N ARG A 132 -7.53 7.98 10.02
CA ARG A 132 -8.62 8.79 10.57
C ARG A 132 -9.27 8.09 11.76
N ASP A 133 -9.56 8.86 12.79
CA ASP A 133 -10.53 8.51 13.84
C ASP A 133 -11.80 9.36 13.67
N ASN A 134 -12.64 9.45 14.68
CA ASN A 134 -13.85 10.27 14.67
C ASN A 134 -13.59 11.80 14.74
N GLU A 135 -12.40 12.23 15.14
CA GLU A 135 -12.04 13.64 15.35
C GLU A 135 -10.94 14.13 14.42
N LYS A 136 -9.96 13.31 14.15
CA LYS A 136 -8.73 13.66 13.42
C LYS A 136 -8.60 12.89 12.12
N CYS A 137 -7.95 13.51 11.13
CA CYS A 137 -7.63 12.87 9.85
C CYS A 137 -6.25 13.35 9.39
N ARG A 138 -5.39 12.41 9.02
CA ARG A 138 -4.10 12.68 8.40
C ARG A 138 -3.98 11.91 7.10
N THR A 139 -3.54 12.61 6.06
CA THR A 139 -3.26 12.02 4.74
C THR A 139 -1.82 12.31 4.38
N SER A 140 -1.09 11.27 4.03
CA SER A 140 0.32 11.33 3.63
C SER A 140 0.55 10.45 2.41
N LYS A 141 1.64 10.65 1.69
CA LYS A 141 2.03 9.82 0.56
C LYS A 141 3.53 9.54 0.60
N ASP A 142 3.92 8.43 0.01
CA ASP A 142 5.30 8.06 -0.20
C ASP A 142 5.53 7.65 -1.67
N THR A 143 6.74 7.88 -2.15
CA THR A 143 7.11 7.63 -3.55
C THR A 143 8.37 6.79 -3.59
N ALA A 144 8.34 5.73 -4.39
CA ALA A 144 9.52 4.96 -4.76
C ALA A 144 9.74 5.01 -6.27
N ILE A 145 11.01 5.07 -6.69
CA ILE A 145 11.42 4.95 -8.09
C ILE A 145 11.89 3.51 -8.31
N VAL A 146 11.33 2.88 -9.34
CA VAL A 146 11.66 1.52 -9.74
C VAL A 146 12.27 1.54 -11.13
N HIS A 147 13.40 0.88 -11.30
CA HIS A 147 14.03 0.68 -12.60
C HIS A 147 13.85 -0.76 -13.08
N PHE A 148 13.18 -0.94 -14.23
CA PHE A 148 13.15 -2.22 -14.93
C PHE A 148 14.33 -2.32 -15.89
N LYS A 149 15.02 -3.46 -15.90
CA LYS A 149 15.87 -3.84 -17.03
C LYS A 149 15.04 -3.94 -18.32
N SER A 150 15.67 -3.97 -19.47
CA SER A 150 14.98 -4.30 -20.72
C SER A 150 14.40 -5.70 -20.64
N LEU A 151 13.07 -5.80 -20.78
CA LEU A 151 12.32 -7.05 -20.80
C LEU A 151 12.06 -7.47 -22.23
N THR A 152 12.17 -8.77 -22.52
CA THR A 152 11.77 -9.35 -23.80
C THR A 152 10.25 -9.57 -23.87
N ASP A 153 9.68 -9.63 -25.08
CA ASP A 153 8.26 -9.93 -25.26
C ASP A 153 7.88 -11.27 -24.60
N ASN A 154 8.73 -12.29 -24.71
CA ASN A 154 8.49 -13.61 -24.10
C ASN A 154 8.45 -13.53 -22.55
N GLU A 155 9.31 -12.74 -21.91
CA GLU A 155 9.30 -12.53 -20.46
C GLU A 155 8.02 -11.84 -20.01
N ILE A 156 7.57 -10.82 -20.76
CA ILE A 156 6.34 -10.08 -20.48
C ILE A 156 5.12 -11.00 -20.61
N GLU A 157 5.00 -11.72 -21.73
CA GLU A 157 3.88 -12.64 -21.97
C GLU A 157 3.86 -13.77 -20.96
N TYR A 158 5.01 -14.37 -20.66
CA TYR A 158 5.13 -15.40 -19.63
C TYR A 158 4.58 -14.91 -18.28
N TYR A 159 4.98 -13.71 -17.86
CA TYR A 159 4.52 -13.16 -16.59
C TYR A 159 3.01 -12.89 -16.60
N VAL A 160 2.48 -12.21 -17.61
CA VAL A 160 1.05 -11.91 -17.71
C VAL A 160 0.21 -13.17 -17.71
N ASP A 161 0.63 -14.21 -18.47
CA ASP A 161 -0.14 -15.44 -18.62
C ASP A 161 -0.13 -16.32 -17.37
N ASN A 162 0.97 -16.31 -16.60
CA ASN A 162 1.11 -17.18 -15.43
C ASN A 162 0.73 -16.49 -14.10
N TYR A 163 0.95 -15.17 -13.99
CA TYR A 163 0.71 -14.42 -12.74
C TYR A 163 -0.56 -13.57 -12.78
N LYS A 164 -1.14 -13.31 -13.95
CA LYS A 164 -2.42 -12.62 -14.13
C LYS A 164 -2.53 -11.33 -13.32
N PRO A 165 -1.67 -10.32 -13.55
CA PRO A 165 -1.50 -9.17 -12.68
C PRO A 165 -2.61 -8.12 -12.82
N PHE A 166 -3.87 -8.54 -13.02
CA PHE A 166 -5.01 -7.66 -13.28
C PHE A 166 -5.49 -6.89 -12.04
N ASP A 167 -5.03 -7.27 -10.85
CA ASP A 167 -5.32 -6.60 -9.58
C ASP A 167 -4.27 -5.55 -9.19
N LYS A 168 -3.26 -5.30 -10.04
CA LYS A 168 -2.07 -4.50 -9.71
C LYS A 168 -1.93 -3.28 -10.62
N ALA A 169 -1.69 -2.10 -10.02
CA ALA A 169 -1.32 -0.90 -10.78
C ALA A 169 -0.02 -1.15 -11.56
N GLY A 170 0.03 -0.72 -12.83
CA GLY A 170 1.16 -0.95 -13.71
C GLY A 170 1.37 -2.39 -14.13
N ALA A 171 0.39 -3.27 -13.88
CA ALA A 171 0.39 -4.68 -14.26
C ALA A 171 1.57 -5.50 -13.71
N TYR A 172 2.11 -5.19 -12.52
CA TYR A 172 3.15 -6.01 -11.90
C TYR A 172 3.10 -6.04 -10.37
N GLY A 173 3.64 -7.12 -9.79
CA GLY A 173 3.91 -7.25 -8.37
C GLY A 173 5.41 -7.38 -8.12
N ILE A 174 5.98 -6.45 -7.34
CA ILE A 174 7.42 -6.45 -7.04
C ILE A 174 7.88 -7.72 -6.31
N GLN A 175 6.99 -8.34 -5.54
CA GLN A 175 7.23 -9.58 -4.80
C GLN A 175 7.06 -10.85 -5.65
N GLU A 176 6.70 -10.70 -6.94
CA GLU A 176 6.49 -11.81 -7.88
C GLU A 176 7.71 -12.01 -8.79
N TRP A 177 7.66 -13.04 -9.64
CA TRP A 177 8.76 -13.42 -10.53
C TRP A 177 9.34 -12.24 -11.32
N ILE A 178 8.50 -11.35 -11.84
CA ILE A 178 8.95 -10.19 -12.62
C ILE A 178 9.77 -9.20 -11.77
N GLY A 179 9.47 -9.09 -10.47
CA GLY A 179 10.27 -8.28 -9.55
C GLY A 179 11.65 -8.86 -9.32
N TYR A 180 11.75 -10.20 -9.18
CA TYR A 180 13.05 -10.88 -8.99
C TYR A 180 13.96 -10.78 -10.22
N MET A 181 13.41 -10.91 -11.42
CA MET A 181 14.22 -10.99 -12.62
C MET A 181 14.34 -9.68 -13.41
N GLY A 182 13.37 -8.79 -13.24
CA GLY A 182 13.20 -7.60 -14.07
C GLY A 182 13.56 -6.28 -13.41
N ILE A 183 13.63 -6.21 -12.07
CA ILE A 183 13.95 -4.99 -11.33
C ILE A 183 15.40 -5.07 -10.86
N ASP A 184 16.23 -4.11 -11.24
CA ASP A 184 17.64 -4.05 -10.86
C ASP A 184 17.96 -2.88 -9.92
N ARG A 185 17.04 -1.90 -9.76
CA ARG A 185 17.22 -0.79 -8.83
C ARG A 185 15.89 -0.29 -8.28
N ILE A 186 15.91 0.04 -7.00
CA ILE A 186 14.83 0.73 -6.29
C ILE A 186 15.45 1.91 -5.54
N ASP A 187 14.83 3.10 -5.68
CA ASP A 187 15.11 4.26 -4.86
C ASP A 187 13.83 4.62 -4.08
N GLY A 188 13.85 4.39 -2.77
CA GLY A 188 12.69 4.50 -1.88
C GLY A 188 12.32 3.20 -1.18
N SER A 189 11.10 3.14 -0.62
CA SER A 189 10.65 1.99 0.15
C SER A 189 10.04 0.89 -0.72
N TYR A 190 10.54 -0.33 -0.55
CA TYR A 190 9.94 -1.54 -1.12
C TYR A 190 8.46 -1.69 -0.75
N PHE A 191 8.11 -1.35 0.49
CA PHE A 191 6.74 -1.47 1.00
C PHE A 191 5.78 -0.46 0.35
N THR A 192 6.28 0.70 -0.08
CA THR A 192 5.53 1.67 -0.88
C THR A 192 5.12 1.07 -2.22
N ILE A 193 6.02 0.31 -2.86
CA ILE A 193 5.74 -0.38 -4.13
C ILE A 193 4.72 -1.51 -3.92
N MET A 194 4.77 -2.21 -2.80
CA MET A 194 3.76 -3.22 -2.43
C MET A 194 2.38 -2.63 -2.11
N GLY A 195 2.29 -1.32 -1.85
CA GLY A 195 1.03 -0.59 -1.71
C GLY A 195 0.63 -0.17 -0.29
N LEU A 196 1.55 -0.27 0.70
CA LEU A 196 1.39 0.29 2.04
C LEU A 196 2.75 0.68 2.62
N PRO A 197 3.13 1.97 2.65
CA PRO A 197 4.38 2.45 3.24
C PRO A 197 4.33 2.32 4.77
N VAL A 198 4.65 1.14 5.30
CA VAL A 198 4.49 0.79 6.72
C VAL A 198 5.28 1.70 7.66
N HIS A 199 6.44 2.21 7.24
CA HIS A 199 7.19 3.20 8.01
C HIS A 199 6.39 4.51 8.21
N LEU A 200 5.64 4.92 7.18
CA LEU A 200 4.79 6.10 7.23
C LEU A 200 3.51 5.80 8.04
N VAL A 201 2.92 4.62 7.87
CA VAL A 201 1.80 4.16 8.70
C VAL A 201 2.18 4.17 10.17
N TYR A 202 3.36 3.63 10.52
CA TYR A 202 3.86 3.59 11.88
C TYR A 202 3.99 4.99 12.48
N SER A 203 4.64 5.92 11.79
CA SER A 203 4.84 7.29 12.27
C SER A 203 3.53 8.09 12.38
N GLU A 204 2.62 7.92 11.43
CA GLU A 204 1.33 8.60 11.46
C GLU A 204 0.41 8.05 12.54
N LEU A 205 0.41 6.73 12.78
CA LEU A 205 -0.38 6.13 13.86
C LEU A 205 0.01 6.67 15.23
N GLN A 206 1.28 6.94 15.49
CA GLN A 206 1.73 7.51 16.77
C GLN A 206 0.97 8.81 17.11
N TYR A 207 0.69 9.66 16.11
CA TYR A 207 -0.08 10.89 16.30
C TYR A 207 -1.52 10.65 16.81
N PHE A 208 -2.12 9.50 16.52
CA PHE A 208 -3.46 9.14 17.00
C PHE A 208 -3.43 8.40 18.34
N LEU A 209 -2.24 7.95 18.73
CA LEU A 209 -2.04 7.17 19.95
C LEU A 209 -1.45 8.02 21.10
N ASP A 210 -0.96 9.23 20.82
CA ASP A 210 -0.52 10.19 21.85
C ASP A 210 -1.71 10.91 22.48
#